data_cbacc9c9797f0933f21eea27b3372fc1
#
_entry.id   cbacc9c9797f0933f21eea27b3372fc1
#
_cell.length_a   1.000
_cell.length_b   1.000
_cell.length_c   1.000
_cell.angle_alpha   90.00
_cell.angle_beta   90.00
_cell.angle_gamma   90.00
#
_symmetry.space_group_name_H-M   'P 1'
#
loop_
_entity.id
_entity.type
_entity.pdbx_description
1 polymer ?
#
loop_
_entity_poly.entity_id
_entity_poly.type
_entity_poly.pdbx_seq_one_letter_code
_entity_poly.pdbx_strand_id
1 'polypeptide(L)'
;MNISVSHENELLLNTVQCFLEEEIYPHEEEVDRSGEVPIDLGRQIEARSKEVGLFAANLPERVGGGGLNYTASAIVEREYGKTTHALQSWIARPTELLLACEGDQIARYLDPCVTGEKRELFALTEPEAGSDVMGMKTNAKRDGDDWILNGSKHFISGPVMPDFAIVFASTGFDETQRGPRKRVTAFLVDVGLTGFDCREGHKCVSYRGYKTFQLSFDNVRLGPDQILGEEGCGLELAGKWLGMGRIWVGATCCGKAERLMALASDWAANRKQFGKPIGTFQATGFRLADMAIGLRTADLLVTDAVQRADKDNLTDMDAAMVKVYCSEMLNKVADDTVQIFGGMGLMEDMPIQRLWRDSRLERIWDGTSEIQRHIITRSILRPLEG
;
A
#
# COMPACT_ATOMS: atom_id res chain seq x y z
N MET A 1 -8.23 -14.91 -10.68
CA MET A 1 -8.05 -13.87 -11.71
C MET A 1 -8.01 -14.57 -13.06
N ASN A 2 -8.91 -14.27 -14.01
CA ASN A 2 -8.83 -14.79 -15.39
C ASN A 2 -8.19 -13.69 -16.26
N ILE A 3 -6.98 -13.28 -15.90
CA ILE A 3 -6.08 -12.68 -16.89
C ILE A 3 -5.70 -13.83 -17.79
N SER A 4 -5.71 -13.63 -19.11
CA SER A 4 -5.06 -14.54 -20.06
C SER A 4 -3.61 -14.66 -19.60
N VAL A 5 -3.31 -15.71 -18.85
CA VAL A 5 -2.03 -15.83 -18.13
C VAL A 5 -1.02 -16.25 -19.19
N SER A 6 -0.09 -15.36 -19.55
CA SER A 6 1.05 -15.76 -20.37
C SER A 6 1.87 -16.79 -19.58
N HIS A 7 2.65 -17.60 -20.28
CA HIS A 7 3.55 -18.57 -19.62
C HIS A 7 4.51 -17.88 -18.62
N GLU A 8 4.94 -16.66 -18.92
CA GLU A 8 5.79 -15.83 -18.01
C GLU A 8 5.03 -15.48 -16.72
N ASN A 9 3.76 -15.08 -16.83
CA ASN A 9 2.93 -14.78 -15.67
C ASN A 9 2.63 -16.03 -14.82
N GLU A 10 2.52 -17.22 -15.43
CA GLU A 10 2.40 -18.48 -14.69
C GLU A 10 3.67 -18.79 -13.91
N LEU A 11 4.84 -18.62 -14.51
CA LEU A 11 6.12 -18.78 -13.83
C LEU A 11 6.30 -17.79 -12.67
N LEU A 12 5.96 -16.51 -12.90
CA LEU A 12 5.98 -15.48 -11.87
C LEU A 12 5.05 -15.84 -10.71
N LEU A 13 3.81 -16.23 -11.00
CA LEU A 13 2.84 -16.65 -9.99
C LEU A 13 3.39 -17.80 -9.14
N ASN A 14 3.94 -18.84 -9.77
CA ASN A 14 4.53 -19.97 -9.05
C ASN A 14 5.72 -19.53 -8.18
N THR A 15 6.59 -18.64 -8.70
CA THR A 15 7.72 -18.12 -7.94
C THR A 15 7.26 -17.39 -6.69
N VAL A 16 6.26 -16.52 -6.80
CA VAL A 16 5.72 -15.77 -5.66
C VAL A 16 5.05 -16.72 -4.65
N GLN A 17 4.29 -17.71 -5.11
CA GLN A 17 3.62 -18.68 -4.22
C GLN A 17 4.63 -19.50 -3.44
N CYS A 18 5.65 -20.08 -4.11
CA CYS A 18 6.72 -20.81 -3.42
C CYS A 18 7.44 -19.92 -2.40
N PHE A 19 7.76 -18.67 -2.79
CA PHE A 19 8.41 -17.73 -1.87
C PHE A 19 7.55 -17.45 -0.63
N LEU A 20 6.25 -17.26 -0.78
CA LEU A 20 5.35 -17.02 0.37
C LEU A 20 5.25 -18.26 1.28
N GLU A 21 5.18 -19.45 0.69
CA GLU A 21 5.11 -20.71 1.44
C GLU A 21 6.38 -21.00 2.23
N GLU A 22 7.54 -20.71 1.65
CA GLU A 22 8.84 -21.02 2.26
C GLU A 22 9.32 -19.93 3.24
N GLU A 23 9.18 -18.66 2.87
CA GLU A 23 9.83 -17.55 3.60
C GLU A 23 8.86 -16.68 4.42
N ILE A 24 7.55 -16.75 4.20
CA ILE A 24 6.61 -15.83 4.83
C ILE A 24 5.62 -16.52 5.76
N TYR A 25 4.86 -17.52 5.28
CA TYR A 25 3.80 -18.16 6.06
C TYR A 25 4.28 -18.79 7.38
N PRO A 26 5.50 -19.38 7.47
CA PRO A 26 5.98 -19.95 8.74
C PRO A 26 6.12 -18.91 9.86
N HIS A 27 6.25 -17.63 9.55
CA HIS A 27 6.54 -16.56 10.50
C HIS A 27 5.32 -15.71 10.87
N GLU A 28 4.19 -15.88 10.17
CA GLU A 28 3.01 -15.01 10.34
C GLU A 28 2.43 -15.00 11.75
N GLU A 29 2.33 -16.16 12.40
CA GLU A 29 1.73 -16.29 13.73
C GLU A 29 2.59 -15.60 14.79
N GLU A 30 3.90 -15.80 14.75
CA GLU A 30 4.81 -15.20 15.71
C GLU A 30 4.89 -13.67 15.55
N VAL A 31 4.95 -13.17 14.31
CA VAL A 31 4.94 -11.74 14.02
C VAL A 31 3.63 -11.09 14.47
N ASP A 32 2.49 -11.73 14.25
CA ASP A 32 1.21 -11.21 14.73
C ASP A 32 1.14 -11.19 16.26
N ARG A 33 1.66 -12.22 16.94
CA ARG A 33 1.67 -12.34 18.40
C ARG A 33 2.62 -11.32 19.04
N SER A 34 3.86 -11.23 18.56
CA SER A 34 4.86 -10.28 19.08
C SER A 34 4.57 -8.83 18.70
N GLY A 35 3.95 -8.61 17.52
CA GLY A 35 3.78 -7.31 16.92
C GLY A 35 5.08 -6.71 16.38
N GLU A 36 6.08 -7.56 16.07
CA GLU A 36 7.38 -7.15 15.54
C GLU A 36 7.90 -8.18 14.54
N VAL A 37 8.57 -7.71 13.49
CA VAL A 37 9.38 -8.53 12.60
C VAL A 37 10.83 -8.43 13.09
N PRO A 38 11.47 -9.55 13.55
CA PRO A 38 12.88 -9.53 13.91
C PRO A 38 13.73 -9.05 12.73
N ILE A 39 14.71 -8.20 13.01
CA ILE A 39 15.57 -7.59 11.96
C ILE A 39 16.27 -8.65 11.11
N ASP A 40 16.78 -9.72 11.77
CA ASP A 40 17.48 -10.79 11.05
C ASP A 40 16.54 -11.58 10.12
N LEU A 41 15.29 -11.84 10.56
CA LEU A 41 14.26 -12.43 9.71
C LEU A 41 13.94 -11.52 8.52
N GLY A 42 13.75 -10.22 8.76
CA GLY A 42 13.48 -9.25 7.71
C GLY A 42 14.62 -9.22 6.66
N ARG A 43 15.87 -9.21 7.10
CA ARG A 43 17.04 -9.27 6.21
C ARG A 43 17.14 -10.58 5.42
N GLN A 44 16.76 -11.70 6.03
CA GLN A 44 16.68 -12.99 5.36
C GLN A 44 15.64 -12.93 4.23
N ILE A 45 14.42 -12.45 4.52
CA ILE A 45 13.35 -12.29 3.53
C ILE A 45 13.83 -11.38 2.37
N GLU A 46 14.48 -10.26 2.70
CA GLU A 46 15.04 -9.35 1.70
C GLU A 46 16.07 -10.04 0.81
N ALA A 47 17.04 -10.75 1.40
CA ALA A 47 18.07 -11.46 0.65
C ALA A 47 17.47 -12.51 -0.30
N ARG A 48 16.53 -13.31 0.18
CA ARG A 48 15.83 -14.32 -0.62
C ARG A 48 15.00 -13.69 -1.74
N SER A 49 14.32 -12.55 -1.46
CA SER A 49 13.56 -11.83 -2.50
C SER A 49 14.44 -11.31 -3.64
N LYS A 50 15.68 -10.89 -3.32
CA LYS A 50 16.68 -10.50 -4.34
C LYS A 50 17.11 -11.70 -5.19
N GLU A 51 17.36 -12.87 -4.56
CA GLU A 51 17.77 -14.10 -5.27
C GLU A 51 16.72 -14.58 -6.27
N VAL A 52 15.43 -14.42 -5.96
CA VAL A 52 14.33 -14.86 -6.84
C VAL A 52 13.78 -13.74 -7.73
N GLY A 53 14.38 -12.53 -7.72
CA GLY A 53 13.99 -11.41 -8.58
C GLY A 53 12.70 -10.69 -8.19
N LEU A 54 12.23 -10.82 -6.95
CA LEU A 54 11.03 -10.13 -6.45
C LEU A 54 11.35 -8.76 -5.83
N PHE A 55 12.60 -8.53 -5.41
CA PHE A 55 13.03 -7.24 -4.86
C PHE A 55 13.10 -6.18 -5.97
N ALA A 56 12.54 -5.00 -5.71
CA ALA A 56 12.45 -3.88 -6.66
C ALA A 56 11.85 -4.26 -8.04
N ALA A 57 11.07 -5.35 -8.09
CA ALA A 57 10.47 -5.84 -9.34
C ALA A 57 9.51 -4.85 -10.00
N ASN A 58 8.95 -3.91 -9.23
CA ASN A 58 8.07 -2.83 -9.69
C ASN A 58 8.80 -1.70 -10.44
N LEU A 59 10.12 -1.56 -10.27
CA LEU A 59 10.88 -0.50 -10.93
C LEU A 59 11.39 -0.95 -12.30
N PRO A 60 11.57 0.00 -13.26
CA PRO A 60 12.06 -0.31 -14.59
C PRO A 60 13.48 -0.92 -14.59
N GLU A 61 13.77 -1.82 -15.54
CA GLU A 61 15.11 -2.43 -15.72
C GLU A 61 16.24 -1.40 -15.89
N ARG A 62 15.95 -0.26 -16.53
CA ARG A 62 16.95 0.82 -16.74
C ARG A 62 17.52 1.42 -15.44
N VAL A 63 16.86 1.21 -14.32
CA VAL A 63 17.32 1.62 -12.98
C VAL A 63 17.69 0.42 -12.09
N GLY A 64 17.79 -0.78 -12.67
CA GLY A 64 18.14 -2.00 -11.93
C GLY A 64 16.95 -2.72 -11.29
N GLY A 65 15.72 -2.33 -11.60
CA GLY A 65 14.51 -3.02 -11.16
C GLY A 65 14.14 -4.22 -12.04
N GLY A 66 13.10 -4.96 -11.68
CA GLY A 66 12.64 -6.15 -12.40
C GLY A 66 11.78 -5.88 -13.63
N GLY A 67 11.33 -4.63 -13.86
CA GLY A 67 10.59 -4.21 -15.06
C GLY A 67 9.19 -4.82 -15.21
N LEU A 68 8.56 -5.27 -14.14
CA LEU A 68 7.20 -5.82 -14.22
C LEU A 68 6.21 -4.77 -14.76
N ASN A 69 5.43 -5.15 -15.77
CA ASN A 69 4.28 -4.35 -16.18
C ASN A 69 3.17 -4.37 -15.11
N TYR A 70 2.15 -3.52 -15.27
CA TYR A 70 1.09 -3.41 -14.25
C TYR A 70 0.28 -4.69 -14.08
N THR A 71 0.06 -5.44 -15.15
CA THR A 71 -0.63 -6.74 -15.10
C THR A 71 0.19 -7.76 -14.28
N ALA A 72 1.48 -7.90 -14.51
CA ALA A 72 2.37 -8.78 -13.76
C ALA A 72 2.48 -8.33 -12.29
N SER A 73 2.63 -7.03 -12.04
CA SER A 73 2.65 -6.45 -10.70
C SER A 73 1.37 -6.77 -9.93
N ALA A 74 0.18 -6.72 -10.57
CA ALA A 74 -1.07 -7.06 -9.92
C ALA A 74 -1.16 -8.54 -9.51
N ILE A 75 -0.54 -9.45 -10.27
CA ILE A 75 -0.43 -10.87 -9.90
C ILE A 75 0.39 -11.00 -8.61
N VAL A 76 1.54 -10.34 -8.55
CA VAL A 76 2.41 -10.32 -7.37
C VAL A 76 1.69 -9.72 -6.16
N GLU A 77 1.06 -8.56 -6.32
CA GLU A 77 0.31 -7.89 -5.25
C GLU A 77 -0.84 -8.73 -4.71
N ARG A 78 -1.53 -9.44 -5.60
CA ARG A 78 -2.60 -10.35 -5.21
C ARG A 78 -2.09 -11.49 -4.32
N GLU A 79 -0.96 -12.09 -4.67
CA GLU A 79 -0.35 -13.12 -3.82
C GLU A 79 0.15 -12.53 -2.50
N TYR A 80 0.81 -11.37 -2.52
CA TYR A 80 1.20 -10.65 -1.29
C TYR A 80 0.02 -10.34 -0.38
N GLY A 81 -1.15 -10.08 -0.94
CA GLY A 81 -2.39 -9.87 -0.19
C GLY A 81 -2.80 -11.07 0.67
N LYS A 82 -2.36 -12.28 0.34
CA LYS A 82 -2.65 -13.50 1.11
C LYS A 82 -1.94 -13.54 2.47
N THR A 83 -0.95 -12.68 2.70
CA THR A 83 -0.17 -12.63 3.94
C THR A 83 -0.26 -11.28 4.66
N THR A 84 0.52 -11.10 5.73
CA THR A 84 0.61 -9.85 6.47
C THR A 84 1.53 -8.85 5.79
N HIS A 85 1.11 -7.58 5.74
CA HIS A 85 1.92 -6.50 5.18
C HIS A 85 3.25 -6.30 5.94
N ALA A 86 3.30 -6.65 7.22
CA ALA A 86 4.52 -6.56 8.02
C ALA A 86 5.68 -7.38 7.44
N LEU A 87 5.41 -8.62 7.02
CA LEU A 87 6.42 -9.49 6.42
C LEU A 87 6.68 -9.15 4.95
N GLN A 88 5.62 -8.92 4.15
CA GLN A 88 5.79 -8.61 2.73
C GLN A 88 6.56 -7.30 2.48
N SER A 89 6.52 -6.33 3.41
CA SER A 89 7.25 -5.07 3.27
C SER A 89 8.78 -5.24 3.26
N TRP A 90 9.28 -6.39 3.70
CA TRP A 90 10.69 -6.74 3.62
C TRP A 90 11.11 -7.24 2.24
N ILE A 91 10.18 -7.70 1.40
CA ILE A 91 10.44 -8.02 0.00
C ILE A 91 10.90 -6.76 -0.77
N ALA A 92 10.61 -5.60 -0.23
CA ALA A 92 10.89 -4.24 -0.66
C ALA A 92 10.45 -3.91 -2.10
N ARG A 93 9.58 -2.94 -2.14
CA ARG A 93 9.12 -2.26 -3.37
C ARG A 93 9.46 -0.78 -3.22
N PRO A 94 10.68 -0.37 -3.61
CA PRO A 94 11.04 1.04 -3.57
C PRO A 94 10.00 1.86 -4.32
N THR A 95 9.68 3.05 -3.78
CA THR A 95 8.63 3.87 -4.37
C THR A 95 9.01 4.38 -5.76
N GLU A 96 8.08 4.29 -6.70
CA GLU A 96 8.24 4.84 -8.06
C GLU A 96 8.44 6.37 -8.08
N LEU A 97 8.16 7.05 -6.97
CA LEU A 97 8.49 8.48 -6.82
C LEU A 97 9.97 8.77 -7.03
N LEU A 98 10.85 7.83 -6.66
CA LEU A 98 12.30 7.95 -6.85
C LEU A 98 12.73 7.98 -8.32
N LEU A 99 11.86 7.61 -9.26
CA LEU A 99 12.13 7.78 -10.70
C LEU A 99 12.16 9.26 -11.11
N ALA A 100 11.73 10.18 -10.25
CA ALA A 100 11.88 11.62 -10.42
C ALA A 100 13.23 12.15 -9.90
N CYS A 101 14.12 11.29 -9.40
CA CYS A 101 15.50 11.66 -9.03
C CYS A 101 16.32 12.05 -10.25
N GLU A 102 17.06 13.16 -10.14
CA GLU A 102 17.97 13.67 -11.18
C GLU A 102 19.36 13.92 -10.62
N GLY A 103 20.36 13.91 -11.50
CA GLY A 103 21.76 14.20 -11.14
C GLY A 103 22.27 13.35 -9.99
N ASP A 104 22.84 13.98 -8.96
CA ASP A 104 23.42 13.30 -7.80
C ASP A 104 22.36 12.59 -6.92
N GLN A 105 21.08 12.94 -7.07
CA GLN A 105 19.99 12.26 -6.35
C GLN A 105 19.89 10.78 -6.72
N ILE A 106 20.23 10.41 -7.97
CA ILE A 106 20.19 9.02 -8.43
C ILE A 106 21.13 8.18 -7.57
N ALA A 107 22.38 8.54 -7.48
CA ALA A 107 23.37 7.80 -6.69
C ALA A 107 23.14 7.90 -5.17
N ARG A 108 22.50 8.99 -4.70
CA ARG A 108 22.28 9.22 -3.26
C ARG A 108 21.01 8.53 -2.72
N TYR A 109 19.97 8.41 -3.54
CA TYR A 109 18.64 7.95 -3.10
C TYR A 109 18.09 6.79 -3.93
N LEU A 110 18.04 6.90 -5.27
CA LEU A 110 17.41 5.88 -6.12
C LEU A 110 18.22 4.57 -6.11
N ASP A 111 19.47 4.59 -6.51
CA ASP A 111 20.31 3.39 -6.61
C ASP A 111 20.39 2.63 -5.28
N PRO A 112 20.63 3.29 -4.11
CA PRO A 112 20.66 2.58 -2.83
C PRO A 112 19.30 1.98 -2.42
N CYS A 113 18.16 2.55 -2.85
CA CYS A 113 16.86 1.94 -2.62
C CYS A 113 16.62 0.73 -3.53
N VAL A 114 17.05 0.80 -4.79
CA VAL A 114 16.98 -0.33 -5.75
C VAL A 114 17.85 -1.51 -5.31
N THR A 115 19.00 -1.24 -4.70
CA THR A 115 19.89 -2.30 -4.15
C THR A 115 19.48 -2.76 -2.74
N GLY A 116 18.61 -2.01 -2.04
CA GLY A 116 18.19 -2.27 -0.67
C GLY A 116 19.18 -1.78 0.40
N GLU A 117 20.14 -0.95 0.03
CA GLU A 117 21.08 -0.32 0.97
C GLU A 117 20.39 0.79 1.78
N LYS A 118 19.41 1.46 1.20
CA LYS A 118 18.59 2.49 1.85
C LYS A 118 17.09 2.18 1.78
N ARG A 119 16.36 2.73 2.73
CA ARG A 119 14.90 2.67 2.79
C ARG A 119 14.31 4.05 2.97
N GLU A 120 13.31 4.36 2.17
CA GLU A 120 12.56 5.59 2.19
C GLU A 120 11.24 5.47 2.93
N LEU A 121 10.67 6.60 3.32
CA LEU A 121 9.28 6.72 3.75
C LEU A 121 8.54 7.79 2.93
N PHE A 122 7.30 7.50 2.59
CA PHE A 122 6.37 8.45 1.99
C PHE A 122 5.66 9.26 3.07
N ALA A 123 5.93 10.58 3.15
CA ALA A 123 5.52 11.43 4.26
C ALA A 123 4.58 12.57 3.80
N LEU A 124 3.29 12.23 3.60
CA LEU A 124 2.24 13.17 3.18
C LEU A 124 1.33 13.58 4.34
N THR A 125 0.76 12.60 5.06
CA THR A 125 -0.28 12.78 6.07
C THR A 125 0.24 13.53 7.32
N GLU A 126 -0.60 14.39 7.88
CA GLU A 126 -0.33 15.14 9.11
C GLU A 126 -1.38 14.85 10.19
N PRO A 127 -1.13 15.18 11.47
CA PRO A 127 -2.12 14.97 12.53
C PRO A 127 -3.49 15.61 12.24
N GLU A 128 -3.52 16.75 11.55
CA GLU A 128 -4.74 17.48 11.21
C GLU A 128 -5.11 17.47 9.73
N ALA A 129 -4.30 16.81 8.87
CA ALA A 129 -4.51 16.76 7.42
C ALA A 129 -4.29 15.33 6.87
N GLY A 130 -5.34 14.53 6.86
CA GLY A 130 -5.39 13.21 6.23
C GLY A 130 -6.16 13.27 4.91
N SER A 131 -7.48 13.16 4.95
CA SER A 131 -8.33 13.26 3.76
C SER A 131 -8.27 14.64 3.09
N ASP A 132 -8.14 15.71 3.87
CA ASP A 132 -7.86 17.05 3.36
C ASP A 132 -6.36 17.31 3.28
N VAL A 133 -5.72 16.77 2.25
CA VAL A 133 -4.28 16.98 1.99
C VAL A 133 -3.94 18.47 1.84
N MET A 134 -4.86 19.28 1.31
CA MET A 134 -4.65 20.73 1.13
C MET A 134 -4.66 21.48 2.47
N GLY A 135 -5.19 20.87 3.52
CA GLY A 135 -5.15 21.38 4.90
C GLY A 135 -3.77 21.28 5.56
N MET A 136 -2.75 20.68 4.90
CA MET A 136 -1.40 20.49 5.49
C MET A 136 -0.82 21.80 6.04
N LYS A 137 -0.12 21.69 7.15
CA LYS A 137 0.57 22.80 7.83
C LYS A 137 2.09 22.77 7.66
N THR A 138 2.65 21.59 7.36
CA THR A 138 4.07 21.46 7.03
C THR A 138 4.39 22.36 5.84
N ASN A 139 5.41 23.19 6.01
CA ASN A 139 5.81 24.18 5.04
C ASN A 139 7.32 24.28 4.93
N ALA A 140 7.80 24.65 3.75
CA ALA A 140 9.19 24.98 3.50
C ALA A 140 9.25 26.43 2.98
N LYS A 141 10.02 27.28 3.68
CA LYS A 141 10.23 28.68 3.30
C LYS A 141 11.62 28.85 2.70
N ARG A 142 11.70 29.59 1.61
CA ARG A 142 12.98 29.88 0.94
C ARG A 142 13.85 30.79 1.82
N ASP A 143 15.13 30.42 1.93
CA ASP A 143 16.19 31.19 2.61
C ASP A 143 17.45 31.20 1.75
N GLY A 144 17.56 32.22 0.87
CA GLY A 144 18.53 32.24 -0.22
C GLY A 144 18.22 31.16 -1.26
N ASP A 145 19.18 30.29 -1.51
CA ASP A 145 19.01 29.12 -2.39
C ASP A 145 18.44 27.90 -1.68
N ASP A 146 18.45 27.91 -0.35
CA ASP A 146 17.98 26.82 0.50
C ASP A 146 16.51 26.96 0.89
N TRP A 147 16.01 25.93 1.56
CA TRP A 147 14.68 25.87 2.16
C TRP A 147 14.76 25.57 3.66
N ILE A 148 13.88 26.18 4.42
CA ILE A 148 13.71 25.92 5.86
C ILE A 148 12.38 25.19 6.05
N LEU A 149 12.46 23.89 6.33
CA LEU A 149 11.31 23.01 6.51
C LEU A 149 10.86 23.02 7.98
N ASN A 150 9.55 23.23 8.19
CA ASN A 150 8.89 23.19 9.49
C ASN A 150 7.57 22.44 9.41
N GLY A 151 7.23 21.66 10.46
CA GLY A 151 5.97 20.96 10.56
C GLY A 151 6.09 19.57 11.15
N SER A 152 5.10 18.71 10.88
CA SER A 152 5.09 17.33 11.36
C SER A 152 4.31 16.42 10.40
N LYS A 153 4.69 15.15 10.36
CA LYS A 153 3.99 14.09 9.63
C LYS A 153 3.61 12.95 10.55
N HIS A 154 2.49 12.30 10.24
CA HIS A 154 1.89 11.28 11.10
C HIS A 154 1.42 10.07 10.27
N PHE A 155 1.37 8.89 10.89
CA PHE A 155 1.04 7.62 10.22
C PHE A 155 1.96 7.31 9.03
N ILE A 156 3.24 7.69 9.13
CA ILE A 156 4.22 7.40 8.10
C ILE A 156 4.72 5.98 8.35
N SER A 157 4.57 5.09 7.38
CA SER A 157 4.68 3.64 7.63
C SER A 157 5.84 3.00 6.87
N GLY A 158 6.53 2.08 7.54
CA GLY A 158 7.63 1.32 6.98
C GLY A 158 8.02 0.13 7.87
N PRO A 159 8.82 -0.83 7.35
CA PRO A 159 9.25 -2.00 8.12
C PRO A 159 10.24 -1.67 9.24
N VAL A 160 11.09 -0.68 9.01
CA VAL A 160 12.16 -0.24 9.92
C VAL A 160 12.32 1.27 9.89
N MET A 161 13.17 1.80 10.77
CA MET A 161 13.63 3.19 10.72
C MET A 161 14.20 3.49 9.32
N PRO A 162 13.74 4.56 8.66
CA PRO A 162 14.21 4.91 7.31
C PRO A 162 15.60 5.55 7.32
N ASP A 163 16.22 5.62 6.15
CA ASP A 163 17.41 6.43 5.91
C ASP A 163 17.04 7.88 5.53
N PHE A 164 15.90 8.04 4.84
CA PHE A 164 15.35 9.34 4.49
C PHE A 164 13.82 9.28 4.32
N ALA A 165 13.20 10.44 4.23
CA ALA A 165 11.77 10.56 3.95
C ALA A 165 11.52 11.44 2.70
N ILE A 166 10.53 11.08 1.89
CA ILE A 166 9.97 11.94 0.84
C ILE A 166 8.87 12.76 1.48
N VAL A 167 9.17 14.01 1.81
CA VAL A 167 8.31 14.90 2.58
C VAL A 167 7.60 15.89 1.68
N PHE A 168 6.26 15.91 1.73
CA PHE A 168 5.45 16.88 1.01
C PHE A 168 5.17 18.09 1.91
N ALA A 169 5.58 19.27 1.45
CA ALA A 169 5.45 20.52 2.18
C ALA A 169 4.91 21.65 1.31
N SER A 170 4.15 22.57 1.90
CA SER A 170 3.72 23.79 1.22
C SER A 170 4.89 24.74 1.02
N THR A 171 5.14 25.16 -0.21
CA THR A 171 6.17 26.14 -0.59
C THR A 171 5.60 27.50 -0.96
N GLY A 172 4.30 27.70 -0.79
CA GLY A 172 3.61 28.95 -1.10
C GLY A 172 2.20 28.72 -1.61
N PHE A 173 1.70 29.71 -2.36
CA PHE A 173 0.37 29.67 -2.97
C PHE A 173 0.45 30.10 -4.43
N ASP A 174 -0.36 29.47 -5.25
CA ASP A 174 -0.60 29.85 -6.63
C ASP A 174 -1.98 30.50 -6.74
N GLU A 175 -2.09 31.65 -7.41
CA GLU A 175 -3.37 32.26 -7.71
C GLU A 175 -4.10 31.45 -8.79
N THR A 176 -5.32 31.04 -8.50
CA THR A 176 -6.18 30.32 -9.46
C THR A 176 -7.51 31.03 -9.61
N GLN A 177 -8.27 30.73 -10.67
CA GLN A 177 -9.62 31.26 -10.87
C GLN A 177 -10.58 30.99 -9.68
N ARG A 178 -10.28 30.00 -8.86
CA ARG A 178 -11.07 29.61 -7.67
C ARG A 178 -10.46 30.14 -6.36
N GLY A 179 -9.46 31.02 -6.43
CA GLY A 179 -8.72 31.57 -5.29
C GLY A 179 -7.35 30.91 -5.09
N PRO A 180 -6.61 31.33 -4.04
CA PRO A 180 -5.26 30.84 -3.78
C PRO A 180 -5.28 29.34 -3.46
N ARG A 181 -4.40 28.60 -4.15
CA ARG A 181 -4.17 27.17 -3.94
C ARG A 181 -2.76 26.96 -3.40
N LYS A 182 -2.61 26.12 -2.38
CA LYS A 182 -1.26 25.76 -1.88
C LYS A 182 -0.43 25.14 -2.98
N ARG A 183 0.79 25.64 -3.13
CA ARG A 183 1.85 25.04 -3.91
C ARG A 183 2.56 24.03 -3.01
N VAL A 184 2.65 22.78 -3.43
CA VAL A 184 3.25 21.69 -2.65
C VAL A 184 4.44 21.13 -3.39
N THR A 185 5.58 21.02 -2.69
CA THR A 185 6.82 20.47 -3.22
C THR A 185 7.17 19.20 -2.45
N ALA A 186 7.79 18.23 -3.12
CA ALA A 186 8.32 17.02 -2.51
C ALA A 186 9.82 17.22 -2.21
N PHE A 187 10.26 16.86 -1.00
CA PHE A 187 11.65 16.98 -0.57
C PHE A 187 12.20 15.63 -0.12
N LEU A 188 13.45 15.35 -0.47
CA LEU A 188 14.24 14.23 0.04
C LEU A 188 14.93 14.68 1.33
N VAL A 189 14.49 14.17 2.48
CA VAL A 189 14.93 14.63 3.81
C VAL A 189 15.65 13.48 4.52
N ASP A 190 16.97 13.55 4.62
CA ASP A 190 17.77 12.52 5.27
C ASP A 190 17.53 12.49 6.78
N VAL A 191 17.47 11.29 7.35
CA VAL A 191 17.46 11.10 8.80
C VAL A 191 18.80 11.53 9.36
N GLY A 192 18.75 12.28 10.49
CA GLY A 192 19.95 12.84 11.14
C GLY A 192 20.25 14.29 10.78
N LEU A 193 19.49 14.92 9.89
CA LEU A 193 19.58 16.38 9.70
C LEU A 193 19.18 17.10 10.99
N THR A 194 19.90 18.18 11.31
CA THR A 194 19.59 19.02 12.48
C THR A 194 18.16 19.54 12.40
N GLY A 195 17.39 19.33 13.46
CA GLY A 195 15.98 19.72 13.53
C GLY A 195 15.00 18.67 13.00
N PHE A 196 15.47 17.57 12.43
CA PHE A 196 14.62 16.44 12.04
C PHE A 196 14.60 15.36 13.13
N ASP A 197 13.42 15.08 13.68
CA ASP A 197 13.17 13.96 14.58
C ASP A 197 12.23 12.95 13.92
N CYS A 198 12.67 11.68 13.85
CA CYS A 198 11.90 10.55 13.36
C CYS A 198 11.84 9.49 14.46
N ARG A 199 10.64 9.15 14.92
CA ARG A 199 10.42 8.18 15.99
C ARG A 199 9.24 7.26 15.70
N GLU A 200 9.26 6.07 16.29
CA GLU A 200 8.11 5.17 16.21
C GLU A 200 6.87 5.85 16.79
N GLY A 201 5.76 5.71 16.05
CA GLY A 201 4.46 6.25 16.40
C GLY A 201 3.58 5.23 17.12
N HIS A 202 2.28 5.34 16.90
CA HIS A 202 1.30 4.44 17.52
C HIS A 202 1.34 3.05 16.92
N LYS A 203 1.21 2.01 17.75
CA LYS A 203 1.02 0.64 17.28
C LYS A 203 -0.39 0.50 16.70
N CYS A 204 -0.48 -0.04 15.47
CA CYS A 204 -1.75 -0.33 14.82
C CYS A 204 -2.30 -1.70 15.25
N VAL A 205 -3.62 -1.85 15.29
CA VAL A 205 -4.26 -3.15 15.53
C VAL A 205 -4.20 -4.05 14.29
N SER A 206 -4.15 -3.43 13.10
CA SER A 206 -3.97 -4.08 11.80
C SER A 206 -2.49 -4.13 11.44
N TYR A 207 -2.09 -5.12 10.64
CA TYR A 207 -0.71 -5.26 10.17
C TYR A 207 0.32 -5.19 11.30
N ARG A 208 0.07 -5.94 12.40
CA ARG A 208 0.98 -5.99 13.54
C ARG A 208 2.38 -6.38 13.07
N GLY A 209 3.38 -5.63 13.55
CA GLY A 209 4.76 -5.76 13.08
C GLY A 209 5.14 -4.77 11.96
N TYR A 210 4.18 -4.12 11.28
CA TYR A 210 4.44 -3.01 10.38
C TYR A 210 4.41 -1.70 11.16
N LYS A 211 5.52 -0.96 11.14
CA LYS A 211 5.70 0.21 12.00
C LYS A 211 5.04 1.45 11.42
N THR A 212 4.59 2.33 12.31
CA THR A 212 4.22 3.71 11.97
C THR A 212 5.23 4.65 12.60
N PHE A 213 5.52 5.77 11.93
CA PHE A 213 6.45 6.79 12.39
C PHE A 213 5.76 8.14 12.50
N GLN A 214 6.26 8.94 13.45
CA GLN A 214 5.98 10.36 13.58
C GLN A 214 7.24 11.11 13.20
N LEU A 215 7.10 12.07 12.27
CA LEU A 215 8.18 12.93 11.84
C LEU A 215 7.91 14.35 12.32
N SER A 216 8.92 15.02 12.87
CA SER A 216 8.84 16.44 13.20
C SER A 216 10.03 17.19 12.63
N PHE A 217 9.77 18.40 12.16
CA PHE A 217 10.72 19.27 11.50
C PHE A 217 10.72 20.63 12.20
N ASP A 218 11.86 21.00 12.76
CA ASP A 218 12.08 22.30 13.40
C ASP A 218 13.28 22.97 12.74
N ASN A 219 13.00 23.92 11.82
CA ASN A 219 13.98 24.66 11.05
C ASN A 219 15.01 23.76 10.32
N VAL A 220 14.55 22.65 9.74
CA VAL A 220 15.43 21.76 8.96
C VAL A 220 15.85 22.46 7.68
N ARG A 221 17.15 22.64 7.48
CA ARG A 221 17.72 23.26 6.28
C ARG A 221 17.88 22.21 5.18
N LEU A 222 17.34 22.51 4.02
CA LEU A 222 17.37 21.68 2.83
C LEU A 222 17.96 22.48 1.66
N GLY A 223 18.92 21.90 0.96
CA GLY A 223 19.47 22.49 -0.26
C GLY A 223 18.55 22.32 -1.47
N PRO A 224 18.84 23.02 -2.58
CA PRO A 224 18.05 22.90 -3.82
C PRO A 224 18.13 21.48 -4.41
N ASP A 225 19.20 20.74 -4.15
CA ASP A 225 19.41 19.34 -4.56
C ASP A 225 18.53 18.34 -3.80
N GLN A 226 17.78 18.78 -2.80
CA GLN A 226 16.83 17.95 -2.05
C GLN A 226 15.38 18.06 -2.53
N ILE A 227 15.09 18.86 -3.55
CA ILE A 227 13.77 18.85 -4.21
C ILE A 227 13.66 17.61 -5.09
N LEU A 228 12.63 16.79 -4.88
CA LEU A 228 12.33 15.65 -5.74
C LEU A 228 11.38 16.10 -6.87
N GLY A 229 11.86 16.01 -8.10
CA GLY A 229 11.16 16.56 -9.27
C GLY A 229 11.17 18.08 -9.27
N GLU A 230 10.08 18.72 -9.68
CA GLU A 230 9.97 20.17 -9.81
C GLU A 230 9.33 20.83 -8.58
N GLU A 231 9.76 22.08 -8.27
CA GLU A 231 9.11 22.91 -7.25
C GLU A 231 7.63 23.12 -7.59
N GLY A 232 6.74 22.85 -6.63
CA GLY A 232 5.31 23.02 -6.80
C GLY A 232 4.58 21.81 -7.41
N CYS A 233 5.29 20.83 -7.96
CA CYS A 233 4.71 19.63 -8.60
C CYS A 233 4.55 18.43 -7.64
N GLY A 234 4.78 18.59 -6.34
CA GLY A 234 4.72 17.51 -5.36
C GLY A 234 3.38 16.78 -5.32
N LEU A 235 2.24 17.48 -5.42
CA LEU A 235 0.93 16.82 -5.44
C LEU A 235 0.64 16.06 -6.74
N GLU A 236 1.19 16.50 -7.87
CA GLU A 236 1.10 15.74 -9.11
C GLU A 236 1.88 14.44 -9.00
N LEU A 237 3.10 14.52 -8.46
CA LEU A 237 3.94 13.36 -8.20
C LEU A 237 3.26 12.38 -7.24
N ALA A 238 2.76 12.86 -6.09
CA ALA A 238 2.00 12.05 -5.14
C ALA A 238 0.74 11.43 -5.76
N GLY A 239 0.04 12.16 -6.63
CA GLY A 239 -1.18 11.72 -7.29
C GLY A 239 -0.95 10.54 -8.23
N LYS A 240 0.12 10.56 -9.02
CA LYS A 240 0.52 9.45 -9.91
C LYS A 240 0.78 8.19 -9.10
N TRP A 241 1.55 8.29 -8.03
CA TRP A 241 1.85 7.17 -7.14
C TRP A 241 0.61 6.64 -6.43
N LEU A 242 -0.22 7.52 -5.85
CA LEU A 242 -1.47 7.13 -5.17
C LEU A 242 -2.49 6.48 -6.14
N GLY A 243 -2.47 6.86 -7.42
CA GLY A 243 -3.31 6.26 -8.45
C GLY A 243 -3.05 4.76 -8.57
N MET A 244 -1.80 4.37 -8.76
CA MET A 244 -1.41 2.95 -8.83
C MET A 244 -1.52 2.27 -7.47
N GLY A 245 -1.15 2.93 -6.36
CA GLY A 245 -1.31 2.42 -5.01
C GLY A 245 -2.72 1.92 -4.70
N ARG A 246 -3.76 2.63 -5.18
CA ARG A 246 -5.18 2.21 -5.04
C ARG A 246 -5.47 0.90 -5.75
N ILE A 247 -4.83 0.64 -6.90
CA ILE A 247 -5.00 -0.61 -7.63
C ILE A 247 -4.27 -1.75 -6.91
N TRP A 248 -3.08 -1.48 -6.36
CA TRP A 248 -2.35 -2.46 -5.54
C TRP A 248 -3.12 -2.84 -4.28
N VAL A 249 -3.74 -1.87 -3.59
CA VAL A 249 -4.68 -2.15 -2.49
C VAL A 249 -5.84 -3.03 -2.98
N GLY A 250 -6.39 -2.78 -4.17
CA GLY A 250 -7.43 -3.63 -4.76
C GLY A 250 -6.97 -5.07 -4.99
N ALA A 251 -5.78 -5.25 -5.56
CA ALA A 251 -5.21 -6.58 -5.81
C ALA A 251 -4.91 -7.34 -4.51
N THR A 252 -4.30 -6.69 -3.51
CA THR A 252 -4.05 -7.29 -2.19
C THR A 252 -5.35 -7.65 -1.47
N CYS A 253 -6.40 -6.83 -1.59
CA CYS A 253 -7.73 -7.16 -1.06
C CYS A 253 -8.31 -8.43 -1.69
N CYS A 254 -8.14 -8.63 -3.01
CA CYS A 254 -8.59 -9.85 -3.69
C CYS A 254 -7.83 -11.08 -3.19
N GLY A 255 -6.51 -10.99 -3.00
CA GLY A 255 -5.71 -12.09 -2.46
C GLY A 255 -6.10 -12.47 -1.03
N LYS A 256 -6.29 -11.48 -0.17
CA LYS A 256 -6.74 -11.68 1.22
C LYS A 256 -8.14 -12.31 1.27
N ALA A 257 -9.06 -11.84 0.43
CA ALA A 257 -10.41 -12.39 0.32
C ALA A 257 -10.39 -13.84 -0.19
N GLU A 258 -9.52 -14.18 -1.15
CA GLU A 258 -9.34 -15.55 -1.64
C GLU A 258 -8.89 -16.50 -0.52
N ARG A 259 -7.88 -16.11 0.26
CA ARG A 259 -7.41 -16.91 1.40
C ARG A 259 -8.51 -17.11 2.46
N LEU A 260 -9.21 -16.03 2.81
CA LEU A 260 -10.34 -16.10 3.74
C LEU A 260 -11.45 -17.01 3.24
N MET A 261 -11.81 -16.92 1.97
CA MET A 261 -12.83 -17.76 1.37
C MET A 261 -12.42 -19.23 1.34
N ALA A 262 -11.15 -19.53 1.05
CA ALA A 262 -10.63 -20.91 1.10
C ALA A 262 -10.73 -21.48 2.51
N LEU A 263 -10.30 -20.75 3.54
CA LEU A 263 -10.41 -21.15 4.94
C LEU A 263 -11.87 -21.34 5.37
N ALA A 264 -12.77 -20.42 5.00
CA ALA A 264 -14.19 -20.51 5.32
C ALA A 264 -14.86 -21.72 4.65
N SER A 265 -14.49 -22.01 3.40
CA SER A 265 -15.03 -23.15 2.65
C SER A 265 -14.59 -24.49 3.24
N ASP A 266 -13.30 -24.62 3.58
CA ASP A 266 -12.78 -25.82 4.24
C ASP A 266 -13.47 -26.04 5.61
N TRP A 267 -13.53 -24.99 6.42
CA TRP A 267 -14.21 -25.07 7.71
C TRP A 267 -15.69 -25.44 7.58
N ALA A 268 -16.41 -24.83 6.65
CA ALA A 268 -17.84 -25.10 6.42
C ALA A 268 -18.09 -26.52 5.94
N ALA A 269 -17.18 -27.10 5.16
CA ALA A 269 -17.26 -28.48 4.68
C ALA A 269 -16.98 -29.52 5.78
N ASN A 270 -16.09 -29.21 6.72
CA ASN A 270 -15.62 -30.16 7.73
C ASN A 270 -16.29 -30.00 9.10
N ARG A 271 -16.62 -28.78 9.52
CA ARG A 271 -17.28 -28.50 10.81
C ARG A 271 -18.70 -29.02 10.83
N LYS A 272 -19.03 -29.89 11.78
CA LYS A 272 -20.37 -30.45 11.91
C LYS A 272 -21.13 -29.82 13.08
N GLN A 273 -22.38 -29.47 12.84
CA GLN A 273 -23.37 -29.14 13.86
C GLN A 273 -24.73 -29.75 13.44
N PHE A 274 -25.56 -30.11 14.42
CA PHE A 274 -26.83 -30.81 14.17
C PHE A 274 -26.67 -32.05 13.27
N GLY A 275 -25.55 -32.78 13.44
CA GLY A 275 -25.24 -34.05 12.76
C GLY A 275 -24.74 -33.93 11.33
N LYS A 276 -24.53 -32.73 10.78
CA LYS A 276 -24.08 -32.53 9.37
C LYS A 276 -23.13 -31.33 9.22
N PRO A 277 -22.32 -31.25 8.14
CA PRO A 277 -21.47 -30.10 7.86
C PRO A 277 -22.26 -28.79 7.86
N ILE A 278 -21.66 -27.71 8.43
CA ILE A 278 -22.37 -26.43 8.53
C ILE A 278 -22.58 -25.76 7.16
N GLY A 279 -21.75 -26.09 6.16
CA GLY A 279 -21.93 -25.61 4.78
C GLY A 279 -23.22 -26.11 4.11
N THR A 280 -23.87 -27.16 4.66
CA THR A 280 -25.16 -27.65 4.14
C THR A 280 -26.36 -26.82 4.60
N PHE A 281 -26.17 -25.89 5.55
CA PHE A 281 -27.20 -24.95 5.94
C PHE A 281 -27.22 -23.76 4.97
N GLN A 282 -28.40 -23.37 4.47
CA GLN A 282 -28.55 -22.31 3.47
C GLN A 282 -27.88 -21.00 3.89
N ALA A 283 -28.03 -20.59 5.15
CA ALA A 283 -27.45 -19.34 5.65
C ALA A 283 -25.91 -19.31 5.52
N THR A 284 -25.23 -20.45 5.76
CA THR A 284 -23.77 -20.55 5.56
C THR A 284 -23.42 -20.64 4.08
N GLY A 285 -24.17 -21.46 3.31
CA GLY A 285 -23.96 -21.60 1.87
C GLY A 285 -24.15 -20.29 1.10
N PHE A 286 -25.14 -19.47 1.48
CA PHE A 286 -25.38 -18.17 0.85
C PHE A 286 -24.27 -17.17 1.14
N ARG A 287 -23.69 -17.16 2.36
CA ARG A 287 -22.50 -16.35 2.65
C ARG A 287 -21.32 -16.70 1.73
N LEU A 288 -21.03 -18.00 1.56
CA LEU A 288 -19.96 -18.44 0.65
C LEU A 288 -20.25 -18.04 -0.81
N ALA A 289 -21.50 -18.11 -1.25
CA ALA A 289 -21.88 -17.66 -2.59
C ALA A 289 -21.69 -16.14 -2.76
N ASP A 290 -22.10 -15.34 -1.79
CA ASP A 290 -21.92 -13.88 -1.81
C ASP A 290 -20.43 -13.50 -1.80
N MET A 291 -19.60 -14.19 -1.00
CA MET A 291 -18.15 -14.04 -0.99
C MET A 291 -17.54 -14.31 -2.37
N ALA A 292 -17.95 -15.41 -3.02
CA ALA A 292 -17.47 -15.77 -4.35
C ALA A 292 -17.88 -14.75 -5.43
N ILE A 293 -19.13 -14.24 -5.39
CA ILE A 293 -19.62 -13.20 -6.30
C ILE A 293 -18.83 -11.91 -6.09
N GLY A 294 -18.65 -11.49 -4.84
CA GLY A 294 -17.91 -10.29 -4.49
C GLY A 294 -16.45 -10.34 -4.96
N LEU A 295 -15.75 -11.45 -4.67
CA LEU A 295 -14.36 -11.66 -5.10
C LEU A 295 -14.25 -11.67 -6.63
N ARG A 296 -15.15 -12.37 -7.33
CA ARG A 296 -15.13 -12.38 -8.79
C ARG A 296 -15.34 -11.00 -9.40
N THR A 297 -16.23 -10.21 -8.85
CA THR A 297 -16.46 -8.82 -9.30
C THR A 297 -15.23 -7.94 -9.04
N ALA A 298 -14.60 -8.07 -7.87
CA ALA A 298 -13.36 -7.36 -7.54
C ALA A 298 -12.22 -7.72 -8.50
N ASP A 299 -12.03 -9.01 -8.79
CA ASP A 299 -11.04 -9.49 -9.76
C ASP A 299 -11.22 -8.87 -11.16
N LEU A 300 -12.47 -8.72 -11.61
CA LEU A 300 -12.77 -8.10 -12.91
C LEU A 300 -12.42 -6.61 -12.91
N LEU A 301 -12.73 -5.89 -11.83
CA LEU A 301 -12.37 -4.47 -11.71
C LEU A 301 -10.86 -4.26 -11.69
N VAL A 302 -10.11 -5.05 -10.92
CA VAL A 302 -8.64 -4.99 -10.89
C VAL A 302 -8.07 -5.31 -12.27
N THR A 303 -8.58 -6.37 -12.92
CA THR A 303 -8.10 -6.79 -14.25
C THR A 303 -8.31 -5.69 -15.30
N ASP A 304 -9.49 -5.07 -15.35
CA ASP A 304 -9.77 -3.97 -16.29
C ASP A 304 -8.84 -2.78 -16.03
N ALA A 305 -8.67 -2.41 -14.75
CA ALA A 305 -7.84 -1.27 -14.38
C ALA A 305 -6.36 -1.46 -14.75
N VAL A 306 -5.75 -2.63 -14.49
CA VAL A 306 -4.34 -2.86 -14.86
C VAL A 306 -4.15 -2.94 -16.37
N GLN A 307 -5.11 -3.49 -17.11
CA GLN A 307 -5.07 -3.51 -18.58
C GLN A 307 -5.20 -2.10 -19.18
N ARG A 308 -5.92 -1.20 -18.51
CA ARG A 308 -5.98 0.23 -18.89
C ARG A 308 -4.65 0.92 -18.54
N ALA A 309 -4.06 0.62 -17.39
CA ALA A 309 -2.76 1.15 -16.98
C ALA A 309 -1.65 0.74 -17.96
N ASP A 310 -1.59 -0.53 -18.37
CA ASP A 310 -0.64 -1.02 -19.37
C ASP A 310 -0.78 -0.34 -20.76
N LYS A 311 -1.89 0.36 -21.00
CA LYS A 311 -2.18 1.12 -22.23
C LYS A 311 -2.19 2.64 -22.03
N ASP A 312 -1.70 3.13 -20.90
CA ASP A 312 -1.74 4.55 -20.51
C ASP A 312 -3.15 5.19 -20.52
N ASN A 313 -4.19 4.40 -20.28
CA ASN A 313 -5.59 4.83 -20.30
C ASN A 313 -6.29 4.77 -18.94
N LEU A 314 -5.53 4.58 -17.85
CA LEU A 314 -6.08 4.55 -16.50
C LEU A 314 -6.54 5.94 -16.06
N THR A 315 -7.74 6.02 -15.49
CA THR A 315 -8.26 7.27 -14.91
C THR A 315 -8.29 7.21 -13.38
N ASP A 316 -8.31 8.39 -12.73
CA ASP A 316 -8.50 8.47 -11.27
C ASP A 316 -9.81 7.81 -10.82
N MET A 317 -10.84 7.85 -11.66
CA MET A 317 -12.13 7.22 -11.39
C MET A 317 -12.01 5.69 -11.37
N ASP A 318 -11.29 5.10 -12.32
CA ASP A 318 -11.06 3.65 -12.38
C ASP A 318 -10.31 3.17 -11.12
N ALA A 319 -9.22 3.84 -10.76
CA ALA A 319 -8.45 3.53 -9.55
C ALA A 319 -9.29 3.67 -8.27
N ALA A 320 -10.13 4.71 -8.18
CA ALA A 320 -11.02 4.91 -7.04
C ALA A 320 -12.11 3.85 -6.96
N MET A 321 -12.68 3.41 -8.09
CA MET A 321 -13.66 2.31 -8.14
C MET A 321 -13.06 0.99 -7.66
N VAL A 322 -11.86 0.66 -8.12
CA VAL A 322 -11.12 -0.53 -7.66
C VAL A 322 -10.94 -0.49 -6.16
N LYS A 323 -10.36 0.60 -5.64
CA LYS A 323 -10.02 0.70 -4.22
C LYS A 323 -11.24 0.61 -3.31
N VAL A 324 -12.30 1.36 -3.59
CA VAL A 324 -13.49 1.36 -2.73
C VAL A 324 -14.22 0.02 -2.77
N TYR A 325 -14.40 -0.54 -3.97
CA TYR A 325 -15.12 -1.82 -4.10
C TYR A 325 -14.36 -2.96 -3.44
N CYS A 326 -13.06 -3.13 -3.77
CA CYS A 326 -12.26 -4.24 -3.27
C CYS A 326 -12.07 -4.19 -1.75
N SER A 327 -11.84 -3.01 -1.17
CA SER A 327 -11.66 -2.88 0.29
C SER A 327 -12.97 -3.12 1.06
N GLU A 328 -14.12 -2.69 0.56
CA GLU A 328 -15.41 -2.96 1.19
C GLU A 328 -15.84 -4.41 1.01
N MET A 329 -15.61 -5.01 -0.16
CA MET A 329 -15.80 -6.44 -0.41
C MET A 329 -14.97 -7.28 0.56
N LEU A 330 -13.68 -6.98 0.72
CA LEU A 330 -12.81 -7.70 1.65
C LEU A 330 -13.31 -7.60 3.08
N ASN A 331 -13.76 -6.43 3.56
CA ASN A 331 -14.30 -6.29 4.91
C ASN A 331 -15.52 -7.18 5.12
N LYS A 332 -16.41 -7.27 4.12
CA LYS A 332 -17.56 -8.18 4.18
C LYS A 332 -17.14 -9.65 4.20
N VAL A 333 -16.21 -10.04 3.33
CA VAL A 333 -15.68 -11.42 3.29
C VAL A 333 -15.01 -11.79 4.61
N ALA A 334 -14.24 -10.89 5.20
CA ALA A 334 -13.57 -11.12 6.47
C ALA A 334 -14.56 -11.30 7.63
N ASP A 335 -15.59 -10.46 7.72
CA ASP A 335 -16.64 -10.57 8.72
C ASP A 335 -17.47 -11.86 8.56
N ASP A 336 -17.87 -12.19 7.32
CA ASP A 336 -18.58 -13.44 7.01
C ASP A 336 -17.71 -14.68 7.35
N THR A 337 -16.39 -14.62 7.15
CA THR A 337 -15.47 -15.69 7.53
C THR A 337 -15.44 -15.89 9.04
N VAL A 338 -15.28 -14.82 9.82
CA VAL A 338 -15.35 -14.89 11.30
C VAL A 338 -16.68 -15.50 11.74
N GLN A 339 -17.80 -15.08 11.13
CA GLN A 339 -19.11 -15.61 11.44
C GLN A 339 -19.26 -17.10 11.12
N ILE A 340 -18.68 -17.57 10.01
CA ILE A 340 -18.70 -19.00 9.63
C ILE A 340 -17.86 -19.84 10.62
N PHE A 341 -16.73 -19.33 11.08
CA PHE A 341 -15.88 -19.99 12.09
C PHE A 341 -16.49 -19.95 13.49
N GLY A 342 -17.40 -19.02 13.76
CA GLY A 342 -17.96 -18.79 15.09
C GLY A 342 -16.89 -18.40 16.09
N GLY A 343 -16.94 -18.92 17.32
CA GLY A 343 -15.97 -18.58 18.36
C GLY A 343 -14.50 -18.79 17.96
N MET A 344 -14.21 -19.81 17.15
CA MET A 344 -12.86 -20.08 16.68
C MET A 344 -12.31 -18.96 15.78
N GLY A 345 -13.15 -18.23 15.06
CA GLY A 345 -12.74 -17.10 14.21
C GLY A 345 -12.16 -15.91 14.98
N LEU A 346 -12.35 -15.87 16.31
CA LEU A 346 -11.85 -14.83 17.21
C LEU A 346 -10.61 -15.26 18.03
N MET A 347 -10.18 -16.52 17.89
CA MET A 347 -9.03 -17.02 18.65
C MET A 347 -7.71 -16.59 17.98
N GLU A 348 -6.73 -16.18 18.80
CA GLU A 348 -5.43 -15.68 18.31
C GLU A 348 -4.65 -16.72 17.52
N ASP A 349 -4.82 -18.01 17.83
CA ASP A 349 -4.17 -19.13 17.12
C ASP A 349 -4.71 -19.34 15.69
N MET A 350 -5.78 -18.61 15.31
CA MET A 350 -6.39 -18.74 14.00
C MET A 350 -6.04 -17.54 13.11
N PRO A 351 -5.67 -17.76 11.84
CA PRO A 351 -5.30 -16.66 10.94
C PRO A 351 -6.47 -15.72 10.62
N ILE A 352 -7.71 -16.16 10.84
CA ILE A 352 -8.93 -15.44 10.48
C ILE A 352 -9.03 -14.10 11.21
N GLN A 353 -8.80 -14.07 12.53
CA GLN A 353 -8.87 -12.86 13.33
C GLN A 353 -7.84 -11.81 12.89
N ARG A 354 -6.64 -12.25 12.48
CA ARG A 354 -5.60 -11.37 11.95
C ARG A 354 -6.04 -10.75 10.63
N LEU A 355 -6.45 -11.58 9.66
CA LEU A 355 -6.92 -11.13 8.35
C LEU A 355 -8.16 -10.22 8.48
N TRP A 356 -9.04 -10.47 9.45
CA TRP A 356 -10.19 -9.61 9.74
C TRP A 356 -9.76 -8.24 10.28
N ARG A 357 -8.83 -8.18 11.24
CA ARG A 357 -8.28 -6.90 11.74
C ARG A 357 -7.60 -6.12 10.60
N ASP A 358 -6.80 -6.80 9.79
CA ASP A 358 -6.07 -6.20 8.68
C ASP A 358 -7.02 -5.64 7.62
N SER A 359 -8.12 -6.34 7.33
CA SER A 359 -9.12 -5.89 6.36
C SER A 359 -9.69 -4.49 6.66
N ARG A 360 -9.74 -4.11 7.97
CA ARG A 360 -10.34 -2.83 8.37
C ARG A 360 -9.51 -1.63 7.95
N LEU A 361 -8.18 -1.76 7.90
CA LEU A 361 -7.28 -0.69 7.48
C LEU A 361 -7.46 -0.35 5.99
N GLU A 362 -7.75 -1.35 5.16
CA GLU A 362 -7.88 -1.20 3.71
C GLU A 362 -8.91 -0.15 3.27
N ARG A 363 -9.91 0.12 4.11
CA ARG A 363 -10.91 1.17 3.85
C ARG A 363 -10.46 2.57 4.24
N ILE A 364 -9.28 2.72 4.89
CA ILE A 364 -8.82 3.97 5.49
C ILE A 364 -7.61 4.53 4.75
N TRP A 365 -6.53 3.76 4.64
CA TRP A 365 -5.29 4.22 4.02
C TRP A 365 -5.44 4.47 2.51
N ASP A 366 -4.48 5.15 1.89
CA ASP A 366 -4.47 5.53 0.46
C ASP A 366 -5.75 6.25 -0.01
N GLY A 367 -6.37 6.97 0.92
CA GLY A 367 -7.65 7.65 0.76
C GLY A 367 -8.83 6.78 1.19
N THR A 368 -9.62 7.30 2.14
CA THR A 368 -10.77 6.60 2.71
C THR A 368 -11.81 6.22 1.66
N SER A 369 -12.72 5.29 2.01
CA SER A 369 -13.87 4.93 1.17
C SER A 369 -14.70 6.15 0.73
N GLU A 370 -14.78 7.17 1.58
CA GLU A 370 -15.48 8.43 1.32
C GLU A 370 -14.72 9.27 0.29
N ILE A 371 -13.39 9.34 0.40
CA ILE A 371 -12.54 10.06 -0.59
C ILE A 371 -12.60 9.39 -1.95
N GLN A 372 -12.62 8.05 -2.02
CA GLN A 372 -12.78 7.36 -3.30
C GLN A 372 -14.13 7.71 -3.96
N ARG A 373 -15.23 7.72 -3.17
CA ARG A 373 -16.54 8.12 -3.66
C ARG A 373 -16.58 9.60 -4.10
N HIS A 374 -15.87 10.47 -3.38
CA HIS A 374 -15.71 11.87 -3.79
C HIS A 374 -15.00 12.00 -5.15
N ILE A 375 -13.93 11.24 -5.37
CA ILE A 375 -13.20 11.21 -6.66
C ILE A 375 -14.14 10.76 -7.78
N ILE A 376 -14.87 9.65 -7.58
CA ILE A 376 -15.81 9.11 -8.56
C ILE A 376 -16.90 10.14 -8.88
N THR A 377 -17.54 10.71 -7.85
CA THR A 377 -18.61 11.72 -8.03
C THR A 377 -18.11 12.94 -8.78
N ARG A 378 -16.91 13.44 -8.43
CA ARG A 378 -16.29 14.57 -9.10
C ARG A 378 -15.99 14.29 -10.57
N SER A 379 -15.51 13.08 -10.89
CA SER A 379 -15.24 12.67 -12.27
C SER A 379 -16.52 12.60 -13.13
N ILE A 380 -17.65 12.21 -12.50
CA ILE A 380 -18.96 12.15 -13.18
C ILE A 380 -19.53 13.56 -13.40
N LEU A 381 -19.45 14.44 -12.39
CA LEU A 381 -20.12 15.74 -12.42
C LEU A 381 -19.32 16.84 -13.12
N ARG A 382 -17.97 16.81 -13.04
CA ARG A 382 -17.11 17.85 -13.62
C ARG A 382 -17.34 18.14 -15.11
N PRO A 383 -17.60 17.17 -15.99
CA PRO A 383 -17.93 17.45 -17.39
C PRO A 383 -19.25 18.20 -17.60
N LEU A 384 -20.12 18.22 -16.57
CA LEU A 384 -21.44 18.87 -16.61
C LEU A 384 -21.43 20.28 -16.00
N GLU A 385 -20.33 20.68 -15.35
CA GLU A 385 -20.17 21.98 -14.69
C GLU A 385 -19.77 23.11 -15.67
N GLY A 386 -19.77 22.87 -17.01
CA GLY A 386 -19.69 23.81 -18.16
C GLY A 386 -18.67 24.94 -18.05
#